data_55a448812abb7f451d42a3a75538fbd2
#
_entry.id   55a448812abb7f451d42a3a75538fbd2
#
_cell.length_a   1.000
_cell.length_b   1.000
_cell.length_c   1.000
_cell.angle_alpha   90.00
_cell.angle_beta   90.00
_cell.angle_gamma   90.00
#
_symmetry.space_group_name_H-M   'P 1'
#
loop_
_entity.id
_entity.type
_entity.pdbx_description
1 polymer ?
#
loop_
_entity_poly.entity_id
_entity_poly.type
_entity_poly.pdbx_seq_one_letter_code
_entity_poly.pdbx_strand_id
1 'polypeptide(L)'
;MLPPLPERMRPRTLDQYVGQRHLVGEGCILRKMIESGNLSSFILWGPPGVGKTTLAHIIAESLDRDFYTLSAVMAGVKDMREVFDKARSNSLFHQKGAPILFIDEIHRFNKAQQDALLGAVENGTIVLVGATTENPSFEVITPLLSRCQVFVLKSLEKSDLQTLLDRAVHEDVLLKDKPIEVRESEALMRYSGGDARKLLNVLELVVDAQAGHSPIVIDNETVTASIQENMAIYDKDGEMHYDIISAFIKSIRGSDPNAAIYYLARMIDGGEDPLFIARRLCLSASEDVGLANPNALLLANACFEVVSKIGMPEGRIPLAETTVYLASSPKSNASYLAIEKALAEVKQSGNQPVPLPIRNAPTQLMKDLKYSDGYKYAHDYPGHFADMEFMPEALRGKVFYEPAPNRHEDVLRAYLEQCWPKYYPKG
;
A
#
# COMPACT_ATOMS: atom_id res chain seq x y z
N MET A 1 -24.37 24.19 7.40
CA MET A 1 -23.08 23.96 8.07
C MET A 1 -21.97 24.29 7.10
N LEU A 2 -20.92 24.99 7.54
CA LEU A 2 -19.70 25.17 6.73
C LEU A 2 -18.93 23.85 6.66
N PRO A 3 -18.15 23.62 5.60
CA PRO A 3 -17.33 22.42 5.49
C PRO A 3 -16.26 22.36 6.58
N PRO A 4 -15.67 21.17 6.87
CA PRO A 4 -14.57 21.00 7.84
C PRO A 4 -13.35 21.87 7.49
N LEU A 5 -12.55 22.20 8.50
CA LEU A 5 -11.37 23.06 8.35
C LEU A 5 -10.41 22.63 7.23
N PRO A 6 -10.10 21.34 7.03
CA PRO A 6 -9.26 20.93 5.90
C PRO A 6 -9.79 21.32 4.52
N GLU A 7 -11.11 21.34 4.37
CA GLU A 7 -11.74 21.73 3.11
C GLU A 7 -11.77 23.26 2.95
N ARG A 8 -12.02 23.99 4.02
CA ARG A 8 -11.99 25.47 4.04
C ARG A 8 -10.58 26.01 3.74
N MET A 9 -9.55 25.32 4.24
CA MET A 9 -8.14 25.69 4.06
C MET A 9 -7.50 25.10 2.79
N ARG A 10 -8.27 24.43 1.93
CA ARG A 10 -7.74 23.82 0.70
C ARG A 10 -7.17 24.93 -0.20
N PRO A 11 -5.86 24.87 -0.56
CA PRO A 11 -5.25 25.84 -1.46
C PRO A 11 -5.85 25.76 -2.88
N ARG A 12 -6.00 26.91 -3.51
CA ARG A 12 -6.53 27.06 -4.88
C ARG A 12 -5.46 27.41 -5.90
N THR A 13 -4.30 27.86 -5.45
CA THR A 13 -3.17 28.23 -6.32
C THR A 13 -1.90 27.51 -5.87
N LEU A 14 -0.91 27.42 -6.78
CA LEU A 14 0.40 26.84 -6.46
C LEU A 14 1.12 27.63 -5.36
N ASP A 15 0.93 28.94 -5.28
CA ASP A 15 1.58 29.77 -4.27
C ASP A 15 1.00 29.54 -2.86
N GLN A 16 -0.24 29.10 -2.78
CA GLN A 16 -0.88 28.67 -1.54
C GLN A 16 -0.55 27.22 -1.16
N TYR A 17 0.01 26.43 -2.10
CA TYR A 17 0.29 25.03 -1.91
C TYR A 17 1.56 24.84 -1.08
N VAL A 18 1.42 24.32 0.12
CA VAL A 18 2.53 24.16 1.08
C VAL A 18 3.23 22.83 0.85
N GLY A 19 4.55 22.82 0.95
CA GLY A 19 5.39 21.64 0.79
C GLY A 19 5.69 21.27 -0.67
N GLN A 20 6.22 20.09 -0.91
CA GLN A 20 6.53 19.50 -2.22
C GLN A 20 7.40 20.39 -3.13
N ARG A 21 8.29 21.22 -2.58
CA ARG A 21 9.13 22.18 -3.33
C ARG A 21 9.95 21.53 -4.43
N HIS A 22 10.31 20.25 -4.26
CA HIS A 22 11.05 19.47 -5.27
C HIS A 22 10.22 19.15 -6.52
N LEU A 23 8.89 19.29 -6.48
CA LEU A 23 7.99 19.07 -7.61
C LEU A 23 7.44 20.38 -8.19
N VAL A 24 6.99 21.27 -7.31
CA VAL A 24 6.26 22.50 -7.69
C VAL A 24 7.07 23.80 -7.48
N GLY A 25 8.30 23.72 -6.98
CA GLY A 25 9.21 24.85 -6.85
C GLY A 25 9.59 25.45 -8.21
N GLU A 26 10.19 26.64 -8.22
CA GLU A 26 10.66 27.29 -9.43
C GLU A 26 11.62 26.38 -10.21
N GLY A 27 11.39 26.26 -11.52
CA GLY A 27 12.20 25.45 -12.41
C GLY A 27 11.98 23.93 -12.31
N CYS A 28 11.13 23.45 -11.40
CA CYS A 28 10.80 22.03 -11.30
C CYS A 28 9.91 21.56 -12.43
N ILE A 29 9.98 20.24 -12.71
CA ILE A 29 9.36 19.66 -13.90
C ILE A 29 7.83 19.83 -13.93
N LEU A 30 7.16 19.57 -12.79
CA LEU A 30 5.70 19.69 -12.73
C LEU A 30 5.26 21.16 -12.87
N ARG A 31 5.97 22.10 -12.27
CA ARG A 31 5.70 23.54 -12.44
C ARG A 31 5.86 23.96 -13.90
N LYS A 32 6.91 23.54 -14.58
CA LYS A 32 7.12 23.81 -16.01
C LYS A 32 6.00 23.22 -16.89
N MET A 33 5.52 22.02 -16.58
CA MET A 33 4.38 21.41 -17.30
C MET A 33 3.11 22.26 -17.14
N ILE A 34 2.86 22.79 -15.96
CA ILE A 34 1.71 23.66 -15.68
C ILE A 34 1.88 25.00 -16.42
N GLU A 35 3.02 25.66 -16.27
CA GLU A 35 3.30 26.97 -16.89
C GLU A 35 3.29 26.91 -18.43
N SER A 36 3.76 25.82 -19.02
CA SER A 36 3.75 25.62 -20.48
C SER A 36 2.39 25.18 -21.04
N GLY A 37 1.45 24.77 -20.18
CA GLY A 37 0.19 24.19 -20.61
C GLY A 37 0.29 22.78 -21.22
N ASN A 38 1.52 22.24 -21.34
CA ASN A 38 1.78 20.92 -21.91
C ASN A 38 1.76 19.85 -20.79
N LEU A 39 0.56 19.40 -20.45
CA LEU A 39 0.35 18.39 -19.42
C LEU A 39 0.28 17.00 -20.04
N SER A 40 1.22 16.13 -19.69
CA SER A 40 1.16 14.68 -19.94
C SER A 40 0.49 13.97 -18.77
N SER A 41 0.02 12.73 -18.98
CA SER A 41 -0.53 11.89 -17.91
C SER A 41 0.53 11.55 -16.86
N PHE A 42 0.14 11.51 -15.58
CA PHE A 42 1.05 11.22 -14.48
C PHE A 42 0.34 10.57 -13.29
N ILE A 43 1.15 9.98 -12.40
CA ILE A 43 0.72 9.39 -11.15
C ILE A 43 1.38 10.13 -9.99
N LEU A 44 0.59 10.57 -9.03
CA LEU A 44 1.01 11.15 -7.77
C LEU A 44 1.10 10.04 -6.72
N TRP A 45 2.31 9.67 -6.34
CA TRP A 45 2.55 8.65 -5.32
C TRP A 45 3.10 9.27 -4.03
N GLY A 46 2.50 8.96 -2.91
CA GLY A 46 2.97 9.41 -1.60
C GLY A 46 1.96 9.17 -0.48
N PRO A 47 2.33 9.43 0.77
CA PRO A 47 1.50 9.17 1.94
C PRO A 47 0.17 9.94 1.90
N PRO A 48 -0.82 9.59 2.74
CA PRO A 48 -2.06 10.35 2.83
C PRO A 48 -1.80 11.78 3.31
N GLY A 49 -2.75 12.70 3.03
CA GLY A 49 -2.75 14.07 3.53
C GLY A 49 -1.65 15.01 3.03
N VAL A 50 -0.79 14.58 2.07
CA VAL A 50 0.29 15.42 1.50
C VAL A 50 -0.15 16.31 0.34
N GLY A 51 -1.46 16.31 0.01
CA GLY A 51 -2.03 17.23 -0.97
C GLY A 51 -2.15 16.70 -2.40
N LYS A 52 -2.13 15.37 -2.66
CA LYS A 52 -2.27 14.77 -4.01
C LYS A 52 -3.52 15.28 -4.75
N THR A 53 -4.69 15.13 -4.16
CA THR A 53 -5.98 15.58 -4.71
C THR A 53 -6.02 17.10 -4.90
N THR A 54 -5.49 17.83 -3.93
CA THR A 54 -5.40 19.30 -3.98
C THR A 54 -4.54 19.76 -5.14
N LEU A 55 -3.39 19.14 -5.35
CA LEU A 55 -2.50 19.48 -6.46
C LEU A 55 -3.16 19.23 -7.82
N ALA A 56 -3.91 18.13 -7.97
CA ALA A 56 -4.66 17.85 -9.18
C ALA A 56 -5.72 18.93 -9.48
N HIS A 57 -6.43 19.41 -8.47
CA HIS A 57 -7.40 20.51 -8.62
C HIS A 57 -6.72 21.82 -9.02
N ILE A 58 -5.61 22.19 -8.34
CA ILE A 58 -4.85 23.41 -8.67
C ILE A 58 -4.38 23.39 -10.13
N ILE A 59 -3.89 22.21 -10.60
CA ILE A 59 -3.45 22.05 -11.98
C ILE A 59 -4.60 22.27 -12.97
N ALA A 60 -5.76 21.69 -12.69
CA ALA A 60 -6.93 21.83 -13.53
C ALA A 60 -7.43 23.28 -13.63
N GLU A 61 -7.51 23.96 -12.47
CA GLU A 61 -7.89 25.38 -12.39
C GLU A 61 -6.87 26.28 -13.10
N SER A 62 -5.57 26.04 -12.88
CA SER A 62 -4.48 26.83 -13.50
C SER A 62 -4.47 26.74 -15.04
N LEU A 63 -4.92 25.60 -15.58
CA LEU A 63 -4.95 25.34 -17.02
C LEU A 63 -6.32 25.58 -17.65
N ASP A 64 -7.32 25.99 -16.88
CA ASP A 64 -8.71 26.16 -17.32
C ASP A 64 -9.25 24.91 -18.07
N ARG A 65 -8.93 23.71 -17.55
CA ARG A 65 -9.34 22.44 -18.15
C ARG A 65 -10.50 21.82 -17.38
N ASP A 66 -11.37 21.14 -18.10
CA ASP A 66 -12.43 20.35 -17.47
C ASP A 66 -11.79 19.29 -16.55
N PHE A 67 -12.39 19.11 -15.37
CA PHE A 67 -11.89 18.20 -14.33
C PHE A 67 -12.96 17.16 -13.98
N TYR A 68 -12.66 15.90 -14.24
CA TYR A 68 -13.49 14.77 -13.88
C TYR A 68 -12.82 13.98 -12.75
N THR A 69 -13.61 13.58 -11.76
CA THR A 69 -13.10 12.77 -10.64
C THR A 69 -13.79 11.42 -10.62
N LEU A 70 -13.00 10.36 -10.49
CA LEU A 70 -13.50 9.02 -10.23
C LEU A 70 -12.84 8.49 -8.94
N SER A 71 -13.67 7.93 -8.05
CA SER A 71 -13.16 7.17 -6.91
C SER A 71 -13.00 5.71 -7.32
N ALA A 72 -11.79 5.17 -7.22
CA ALA A 72 -11.53 3.79 -7.58
C ALA A 72 -12.30 2.76 -6.72
N VAL A 73 -12.79 3.19 -5.55
CA VAL A 73 -13.63 2.36 -4.67
C VAL A 73 -15.03 2.16 -5.22
N MET A 74 -15.59 3.15 -5.92
CA MET A 74 -17.00 3.16 -6.34
C MET A 74 -17.20 3.08 -7.85
N ALA A 75 -16.20 3.47 -8.64
CA ALA A 75 -16.35 3.61 -10.09
C ALA A 75 -16.16 2.28 -10.82
N GLY A 76 -17.12 1.94 -11.70
CA GLY A 76 -17.03 0.83 -12.64
C GLY A 76 -16.55 1.26 -14.03
N VAL A 77 -16.33 0.28 -14.92
CA VAL A 77 -15.98 0.53 -16.34
C VAL A 77 -17.04 1.38 -17.06
N LYS A 78 -18.30 1.29 -16.63
CA LYS A 78 -19.40 2.09 -17.20
C LYS A 78 -19.21 3.58 -16.90
N ASP A 79 -18.87 3.91 -15.65
CA ASP A 79 -18.67 5.31 -15.23
C ASP A 79 -17.49 5.94 -15.98
N MET A 80 -16.43 5.16 -16.20
CA MET A 80 -15.28 5.58 -17.00
C MET A 80 -15.67 5.89 -18.44
N ARG A 81 -16.50 5.04 -19.09
CA ARG A 81 -16.98 5.26 -20.45
C ARG A 81 -17.81 6.53 -20.55
N GLU A 82 -18.69 6.78 -19.58
CA GLU A 82 -19.48 8.02 -19.54
C GLU A 82 -18.59 9.27 -19.47
N VAL A 83 -17.49 9.21 -18.70
CA VAL A 83 -16.50 10.30 -18.64
C VAL A 83 -15.80 10.46 -20.00
N PHE A 84 -15.38 9.36 -20.65
CA PHE A 84 -14.73 9.43 -21.97
C PHE A 84 -15.66 9.98 -23.05
N ASP A 85 -16.93 9.62 -23.03
CA ASP A 85 -17.92 10.14 -23.99
C ASP A 85 -18.18 11.63 -23.75
N LYS A 86 -18.27 12.08 -22.51
CA LYS A 86 -18.34 13.51 -22.16
C LYS A 86 -17.09 14.26 -22.63
N ALA A 87 -15.90 13.69 -22.37
CA ALA A 87 -14.63 14.27 -22.77
C ALA A 87 -14.55 14.46 -24.29
N ARG A 88 -14.97 13.44 -25.07
CA ARG A 88 -15.04 13.52 -26.55
C ARG A 88 -16.03 14.55 -27.04
N SER A 89 -17.24 14.61 -26.45
CA SER A 89 -18.25 15.56 -26.82
C SER A 89 -17.80 17.00 -26.55
N ASN A 90 -17.17 17.26 -25.41
CA ASN A 90 -16.71 18.59 -25.05
C ASN A 90 -15.49 19.03 -25.88
N SER A 91 -14.62 18.09 -26.29
CA SER A 91 -13.45 18.43 -27.12
C SER A 91 -13.84 19.01 -28.52
N LEU A 92 -15.03 18.70 -29.01
CA LEU A 92 -15.55 19.25 -30.28
C LEU A 92 -16.00 20.73 -30.16
N PHE A 93 -16.28 21.20 -28.97
CA PHE A 93 -16.81 22.53 -28.71
C PHE A 93 -15.85 23.48 -27.96
N HIS A 94 -14.80 22.96 -27.32
CA HIS A 94 -13.90 23.76 -26.49
C HIS A 94 -12.44 23.55 -26.91
N GLN A 95 -11.74 24.66 -27.24
CA GLN A 95 -10.29 24.67 -27.59
C GLN A 95 -9.35 24.59 -26.38
N LYS A 96 -9.82 24.11 -25.22
CA LYS A 96 -9.11 24.18 -23.93
C LYS A 96 -8.10 23.04 -23.65
N GLY A 97 -7.82 22.19 -24.64
CA GLY A 97 -6.98 21.00 -24.47
C GLY A 97 -7.74 19.81 -23.85
N ALA A 98 -7.09 18.66 -23.74
CA ALA A 98 -7.71 17.45 -23.20
C ALA A 98 -8.10 17.65 -21.71
N PRO A 99 -9.31 17.21 -21.30
CA PRO A 99 -9.74 17.31 -19.90
C PRO A 99 -8.89 16.43 -19.00
N ILE A 100 -8.82 16.77 -17.72
CA ILE A 100 -8.13 16.01 -16.70
C ILE A 100 -9.09 15.01 -16.08
N LEU A 101 -8.73 13.72 -16.11
CA LEU A 101 -9.38 12.69 -15.33
C LEU A 101 -8.53 12.37 -14.09
N PHE A 102 -9.01 12.75 -12.93
CA PHE A 102 -8.42 12.43 -11.66
C PHE A 102 -8.99 11.12 -11.12
N ILE A 103 -8.13 10.17 -10.77
CA ILE A 103 -8.50 8.90 -10.13
C ILE A 103 -7.82 8.82 -8.79
N ASP A 104 -8.61 8.92 -7.72
CA ASP A 104 -8.12 8.73 -6.37
C ASP A 104 -7.98 7.24 -6.06
N GLU A 105 -6.90 6.87 -5.40
CA GLU A 105 -6.53 5.50 -5.03
C GLU A 105 -6.54 4.54 -6.24
N ILE A 106 -5.88 4.93 -7.33
CA ILE A 106 -5.85 4.19 -8.61
C ILE A 106 -5.43 2.72 -8.46
N HIS A 107 -4.67 2.38 -7.41
CA HIS A 107 -4.26 1.02 -7.07
C HIS A 107 -5.45 0.08 -6.75
N ARG A 108 -6.62 0.63 -6.43
CA ARG A 108 -7.85 -0.15 -6.18
C ARG A 108 -8.58 -0.55 -7.46
N PHE A 109 -8.19 0.00 -8.61
CA PHE A 109 -8.71 -0.46 -9.89
C PHE A 109 -8.12 -1.83 -10.24
N ASN A 110 -8.98 -2.76 -10.64
CA ASN A 110 -8.54 -4.04 -11.19
C ASN A 110 -7.91 -3.85 -12.60
N LYS A 111 -7.25 -4.91 -13.11
CA LYS A 111 -6.56 -4.85 -14.41
C LYS A 111 -7.46 -4.41 -15.55
N ALA A 112 -8.71 -4.91 -15.62
CA ALA A 112 -9.65 -4.56 -16.69
C ALA A 112 -10.07 -3.08 -16.65
N GLN A 113 -10.17 -2.50 -15.45
CA GLN A 113 -10.43 -1.07 -15.27
C GLN A 113 -9.23 -0.23 -15.70
N GLN A 114 -8.02 -0.65 -15.32
CA GLN A 114 -6.79 0.04 -15.73
C GLN A 114 -6.55 -0.09 -17.25
N ASP A 115 -6.84 -1.25 -17.87
CA ASP A 115 -6.77 -1.45 -19.32
C ASP A 115 -7.74 -0.52 -20.07
N ALA A 116 -8.93 -0.28 -19.51
CA ALA A 116 -9.91 0.63 -20.11
C ALA A 116 -9.43 2.09 -20.21
N LEU A 117 -8.46 2.50 -19.37
CA LEU A 117 -7.85 3.84 -19.43
C LEU A 117 -6.86 3.98 -20.60
N LEU A 118 -6.22 2.89 -21.03
CA LEU A 118 -5.12 2.94 -22.01
C LEU A 118 -5.51 3.68 -23.29
N GLY A 119 -6.63 3.30 -23.90
CA GLY A 119 -7.06 3.91 -25.17
C GLY A 119 -7.37 5.40 -25.04
N ALA A 120 -7.92 5.84 -23.91
CA ALA A 120 -8.23 7.25 -23.69
C ALA A 120 -6.96 8.09 -23.44
N VAL A 121 -5.95 7.50 -22.76
CA VAL A 121 -4.65 8.13 -22.52
C VAL A 121 -3.83 8.18 -23.82
N GLU A 122 -3.74 7.07 -24.56
CA GLU A 122 -3.00 7.00 -25.82
C GLU A 122 -3.49 7.96 -26.89
N ASN A 123 -4.80 8.07 -27.04
CA ASN A 123 -5.43 8.93 -28.03
C ASN A 123 -5.53 10.41 -27.58
N GLY A 124 -5.03 10.74 -26.37
CA GLY A 124 -5.12 12.09 -25.83
C GLY A 124 -6.55 12.56 -25.56
N THR A 125 -7.52 11.62 -25.43
CA THR A 125 -8.90 11.94 -25.08
C THR A 125 -9.02 12.57 -23.71
N ILE A 126 -8.13 12.15 -22.80
CA ILE A 126 -7.98 12.66 -21.43
C ILE A 126 -6.51 12.80 -21.08
N VAL A 127 -6.20 13.65 -20.10
CA VAL A 127 -4.96 13.59 -19.32
C VAL A 127 -5.28 12.88 -18.02
N LEU A 128 -4.66 11.73 -17.80
CA LEU A 128 -4.84 10.96 -16.56
C LEU A 128 -3.96 11.54 -15.45
N VAL A 129 -4.57 11.82 -14.30
CA VAL A 129 -3.89 12.11 -13.05
C VAL A 129 -4.31 11.05 -12.02
N GLY A 130 -3.48 10.02 -11.84
CA GLY A 130 -3.69 9.00 -10.82
C GLY A 130 -3.11 9.43 -9.48
N ALA A 131 -3.81 9.17 -8.38
CA ALA A 131 -3.25 9.30 -7.03
C ALA A 131 -3.22 7.94 -6.34
N THR A 132 -2.15 7.68 -5.58
CA THR A 132 -2.01 6.42 -4.83
C THR A 132 -1.12 6.60 -3.60
N THR A 133 -1.42 5.84 -2.56
CA THR A 133 -0.55 5.67 -1.38
C THR A 133 0.39 4.46 -1.53
N GLU A 134 0.03 3.51 -2.39
CA GLU A 134 0.79 2.28 -2.65
C GLU A 134 1.83 2.48 -3.76
N ASN A 135 2.86 1.62 -3.79
CA ASN A 135 3.90 1.71 -4.81
C ASN A 135 3.33 1.38 -6.21
N PRO A 136 3.28 2.35 -7.13
CA PRO A 136 2.66 2.16 -8.44
C PRO A 136 3.36 1.09 -9.29
N SER A 137 4.62 0.76 -9.02
CA SER A 137 5.32 -0.30 -9.75
C SER A 137 4.74 -1.69 -9.53
N PHE A 138 4.00 -1.90 -8.44
CA PHE A 138 3.34 -3.18 -8.14
C PHE A 138 1.85 -3.16 -8.45
N GLU A 139 1.21 -2.01 -8.30
CA GLU A 139 -0.24 -1.87 -8.31
C GLU A 139 -0.80 -1.36 -9.65
N VAL A 140 0.01 -0.66 -10.43
CA VAL A 140 -0.40 -0.12 -11.72
C VAL A 140 0.19 -0.96 -12.85
N ILE A 141 -0.64 -1.33 -13.83
CA ILE A 141 -0.19 -2.16 -14.96
C ILE A 141 0.93 -1.49 -15.75
N THR A 142 1.90 -2.26 -16.19
CA THR A 142 3.07 -1.77 -16.93
C THR A 142 2.71 -0.93 -18.18
N PRO A 143 1.70 -1.29 -19.00
CA PRO A 143 1.29 -0.46 -20.13
C PRO A 143 0.83 0.94 -19.75
N LEU A 144 0.17 1.11 -18.60
CA LEU A 144 -0.29 2.42 -18.13
C LEU A 144 0.90 3.22 -17.54
N LEU A 145 1.77 2.56 -16.77
CA LEU A 145 2.99 3.19 -16.24
C LEU A 145 3.92 3.71 -17.33
N SER A 146 4.04 2.99 -18.46
CA SER A 146 4.89 3.44 -19.58
C SER A 146 4.41 4.73 -20.25
N ARG A 147 3.16 5.13 -19.99
CA ARG A 147 2.50 6.34 -20.55
C ARG A 147 2.31 7.45 -19.52
N CYS A 148 2.66 7.18 -18.28
CA CYS A 148 2.50 8.14 -17.18
C CYS A 148 3.85 8.43 -16.54
N GLN A 149 4.10 9.69 -16.20
CA GLN A 149 5.21 10.04 -15.31
C GLN A 149 4.80 9.76 -13.87
N VAL A 150 5.75 9.35 -13.03
CA VAL A 150 5.47 9.13 -11.60
C VAL A 150 6.14 10.25 -10.81
N PHE A 151 5.34 11.00 -10.07
CA PHE A 151 5.81 12.04 -9.14
C PHE A 151 5.66 11.56 -7.71
N VAL A 152 6.76 11.57 -6.97
CA VAL A 152 6.78 11.12 -5.58
C VAL A 152 6.57 12.32 -4.65
N LEU A 153 5.46 12.31 -3.91
CA LEU A 153 5.19 13.29 -2.86
C LEU A 153 5.74 12.77 -1.53
N LYS A 154 6.32 13.67 -0.77
CA LYS A 154 6.89 13.38 0.56
C LYS A 154 5.94 13.84 1.66
N SER A 155 6.05 13.25 2.85
CA SER A 155 5.42 13.78 4.06
C SER A 155 5.80 15.25 4.24
N LEU A 156 4.87 16.05 4.76
CA LEU A 156 5.15 17.45 5.04
C LEU A 156 6.16 17.59 6.19
N GLU A 157 7.08 18.51 6.04
CA GLU A 157 8.05 18.82 7.07
C GLU A 157 7.41 19.65 8.20
N LYS A 158 8.06 19.70 9.35
CA LYS A 158 7.58 20.48 10.51
C LYS A 158 7.36 21.97 10.15
N SER A 159 8.21 22.53 9.31
CA SER A 159 8.09 23.91 8.80
C SER A 159 6.85 24.11 7.93
N ASP A 160 6.51 23.11 7.10
CA ASP A 160 5.33 23.15 6.24
C ASP A 160 4.04 23.09 7.09
N LEU A 161 4.03 22.18 8.06
CA LEU A 161 2.90 22.05 9.01
C LEU A 161 2.72 23.29 9.86
N GLN A 162 3.81 23.94 10.31
CA GLN A 162 3.72 25.21 11.04
C GLN A 162 3.11 26.31 10.16
N THR A 163 3.52 26.40 8.90
CA THR A 163 2.93 27.34 7.94
C THR A 163 1.41 27.11 7.77
N LEU A 164 0.97 25.84 7.72
CA LEU A 164 -0.45 25.50 7.63
C LEU A 164 -1.21 25.86 8.89
N LEU A 165 -0.63 25.61 10.07
CA LEU A 165 -1.20 25.98 11.36
C LEU A 165 -1.41 27.49 11.47
N ASP A 166 -0.35 28.26 11.17
CA ASP A 166 -0.40 29.72 11.23
C ASP A 166 -1.45 30.30 10.28
N ARG A 167 -1.52 29.78 9.07
CA ARG A 167 -2.56 30.16 8.10
C ARG A 167 -3.96 29.80 8.58
N ALA A 168 -4.15 28.61 9.12
CA ALA A 168 -5.46 28.19 9.61
C ALA A 168 -5.97 29.10 10.74
N VAL A 169 -5.12 29.44 11.68
CA VAL A 169 -5.48 30.34 12.79
C VAL A 169 -5.80 31.76 12.33
N HIS A 170 -5.06 32.30 11.33
CA HIS A 170 -5.18 33.69 10.94
C HIS A 170 -6.07 33.95 9.72
N GLU A 171 -6.27 32.95 8.85
CA GLU A 171 -6.98 33.15 7.58
C GLU A 171 -8.33 32.42 7.50
N ASP A 172 -8.58 31.37 8.32
CA ASP A 172 -9.85 30.64 8.26
C ASP A 172 -11.03 31.49 8.73
N VAL A 173 -12.12 31.41 7.99
CA VAL A 173 -13.32 32.24 8.22
C VAL A 173 -13.99 32.06 9.59
N LEU A 174 -13.75 30.92 10.26
CA LEU A 174 -14.30 30.64 11.58
C LEU A 174 -13.30 30.84 12.72
N LEU A 175 -11.99 30.79 12.42
CA LEU A 175 -10.93 30.81 13.41
C LEU A 175 -10.30 32.20 13.57
N LYS A 176 -10.16 32.98 12.51
CA LYS A 176 -9.45 34.27 12.48
C LYS A 176 -9.99 35.33 13.49
N ASP A 177 -11.28 35.27 13.81
CA ASP A 177 -11.93 36.19 14.73
C ASP A 177 -12.00 35.65 16.16
N LYS A 178 -11.50 34.41 16.40
CA LYS A 178 -11.42 33.83 17.75
C LYS A 178 -10.10 34.22 18.42
N PRO A 179 -10.08 34.52 19.73
CA PRO A 179 -8.84 34.76 20.47
C PRO A 179 -8.12 33.42 20.70
N ILE A 180 -7.36 32.97 19.73
CA ILE A 180 -6.57 31.73 19.78
C ILE A 180 -5.13 32.07 20.13
N GLU A 181 -4.62 31.46 21.20
CA GLU A 181 -3.22 31.56 21.64
C GLU A 181 -2.51 30.22 21.46
N VAL A 182 -1.61 30.11 20.46
CA VAL A 182 -0.78 28.93 20.23
C VAL A 182 0.48 29.07 21.07
N ARG A 183 0.57 28.38 22.20
CA ARG A 183 1.73 28.36 23.10
C ARG A 183 2.72 27.29 22.69
N GLU A 184 2.22 26.11 22.34
CA GLU A 184 3.03 24.96 21.95
C GLU A 184 2.35 24.24 20.79
N SER A 185 3.13 23.74 19.84
CA SER A 185 2.62 23.05 18.65
C SER A 185 3.16 21.62 18.47
N GLU A 186 4.06 21.17 19.37
CA GLU A 186 4.75 19.88 19.24
C GLU A 186 3.77 18.69 19.22
N ALA A 187 2.74 18.71 20.06
CA ALA A 187 1.72 17.67 20.09
C ALA A 187 0.92 17.65 18.77
N LEU A 188 0.49 18.83 18.27
CA LEU A 188 -0.17 18.93 16.96
C LEU A 188 0.68 18.35 15.84
N MET A 189 1.98 18.71 15.80
CA MET A 189 2.92 18.22 14.78
C MET A 189 3.11 16.70 14.89
N ARG A 190 3.26 16.19 16.11
CA ARG A 190 3.42 14.76 16.39
C ARG A 190 2.18 13.96 15.95
N TYR A 191 0.98 14.41 16.31
CA TYR A 191 -0.25 13.72 15.97
C TYR A 191 -0.63 13.85 14.48
N SER A 192 -0.16 14.88 13.79
CA SER A 192 -0.35 15.00 12.33
C SER A 192 0.50 14.01 11.54
N GLY A 193 1.68 13.63 12.03
CA GLY A 193 2.57 12.69 11.35
C GLY A 193 2.96 13.11 9.92
N GLY A 194 2.99 14.42 9.61
CA GLY A 194 3.27 14.92 8.25
C GLY A 194 2.03 15.01 7.34
N ASP A 195 0.83 14.80 7.88
CA ASP A 195 -0.45 14.87 7.18
C ASP A 195 -1.17 16.18 7.48
N ALA A 196 -1.35 17.04 6.45
CA ALA A 196 -2.05 18.33 6.58
C ALA A 196 -3.50 18.20 7.01
N ARG A 197 -4.22 17.18 6.55
CA ARG A 197 -5.63 16.94 6.88
C ARG A 197 -5.77 16.60 8.36
N LYS A 198 -4.88 15.73 8.87
CA LYS A 198 -4.85 15.38 10.30
C LYS A 198 -4.54 16.60 11.16
N LEU A 199 -3.54 17.41 10.81
CA LEU A 199 -3.20 18.64 11.52
C LEU A 199 -4.43 19.55 11.69
N LEU A 200 -5.11 19.81 10.57
CA LEU A 200 -6.26 20.72 10.56
C LEU A 200 -7.48 20.14 11.30
N ASN A 201 -7.69 18.83 11.20
CA ASN A 201 -8.76 18.16 11.97
C ASN A 201 -8.50 18.23 13.47
N VAL A 202 -7.24 18.00 13.93
CA VAL A 202 -6.89 18.13 15.35
C VAL A 202 -7.07 19.56 15.82
N LEU A 203 -6.63 20.52 15.01
CA LEU A 203 -6.81 21.94 15.35
C LEU A 203 -8.29 22.30 15.53
N GLU A 204 -9.16 21.87 14.60
CA GLU A 204 -10.60 22.10 14.69
C GLU A 204 -11.18 21.44 15.95
N LEU A 205 -10.79 20.19 16.24
CA LEU A 205 -11.21 19.45 17.43
C LEU A 205 -10.82 20.18 18.74
N VAL A 206 -9.57 20.65 18.85
CA VAL A 206 -9.08 21.36 20.03
C VAL A 206 -9.82 22.69 20.24
N VAL A 207 -10.10 23.41 19.15
CA VAL A 207 -10.87 24.65 19.19
C VAL A 207 -12.33 24.42 19.60
N ASP A 208 -12.93 23.35 19.10
CA ASP A 208 -14.32 23.01 19.41
C ASP A 208 -14.46 22.49 20.86
N ALA A 209 -13.48 21.71 21.35
CA ALA A 209 -13.46 21.25 22.74
C ALA A 209 -13.36 22.40 23.75
N GLN A 210 -12.80 23.55 23.37
CA GLN A 210 -12.68 24.73 24.18
C GLN A 210 -13.76 25.79 23.85
N ALA A 211 -14.88 25.37 23.24
CA ALA A 211 -15.96 26.29 22.92
C ALA A 211 -16.48 26.98 24.20
N GLY A 212 -16.45 28.33 24.20
CA GLY A 212 -16.83 29.15 25.36
C GLY A 212 -15.67 29.63 26.25
N HIS A 213 -14.46 29.16 26.02
CA HIS A 213 -13.25 29.71 26.66
C HIS A 213 -12.67 30.89 25.85
N SER A 214 -12.09 31.86 26.56
CA SER A 214 -11.44 33.02 25.95
C SER A 214 -10.26 33.46 26.84
N PRO A 215 -9.01 33.38 26.36
CA PRO A 215 -8.60 32.86 25.04
C PRO A 215 -8.70 31.33 24.94
N ILE A 216 -8.80 30.81 23.69
CA ILE A 216 -8.61 29.40 23.39
C ILE A 216 -7.10 29.13 23.40
N VAL A 217 -6.66 28.25 24.29
CA VAL A 217 -5.21 27.94 24.42
C VAL A 217 -4.88 26.63 23.74
N ILE A 218 -3.91 26.68 22.84
CA ILE A 218 -3.36 25.51 22.16
C ILE A 218 -1.97 25.25 22.73
N ASP A 219 -1.86 24.19 23.53
CA ASP A 219 -0.60 23.66 24.07
C ASP A 219 -0.61 22.12 24.02
N ASN A 220 0.51 21.51 24.39
CA ASN A 220 0.64 20.06 24.31
C ASN A 220 -0.32 19.29 25.21
N GLU A 221 -0.71 19.86 26.33
CA GLU A 221 -1.65 19.27 27.29
C GLU A 221 -3.08 19.28 26.74
N THR A 222 -3.57 20.44 26.30
CA THR A 222 -4.92 20.62 25.75
C THR A 222 -5.12 19.80 24.46
N VAL A 223 -4.10 19.74 23.58
CA VAL A 223 -4.12 18.88 22.38
C VAL A 223 -4.23 17.41 22.78
N THR A 224 -3.41 16.96 23.72
CA THR A 224 -3.40 15.56 24.15
C THR A 224 -4.71 15.17 24.82
N ALA A 225 -5.25 16.01 25.71
CA ALA A 225 -6.54 15.79 26.36
C ALA A 225 -7.70 15.72 25.36
N SER A 226 -7.77 16.68 24.42
CA SER A 226 -8.82 16.71 23.39
C SER A 226 -8.80 15.48 22.48
N ILE A 227 -7.61 14.95 22.16
CA ILE A 227 -7.47 13.73 21.37
C ILE A 227 -7.88 12.50 22.19
N GLN A 228 -7.49 12.40 23.46
CA GLN A 228 -7.82 11.27 24.34
C GLN A 228 -9.34 11.16 24.58
N GLU A 229 -10.02 12.27 24.75
CA GLU A 229 -11.49 12.30 24.89
C GLU A 229 -12.21 11.86 23.60
N ASN A 230 -11.58 12.02 22.44
CA ASN A 230 -12.16 11.74 21.13
C ASN A 230 -11.45 10.58 20.37
N MET A 231 -10.66 9.75 21.06
CA MET A 231 -9.86 8.68 20.45
C MET A 231 -10.65 7.73 19.54
N ALA A 232 -11.95 7.51 19.80
CA ALA A 232 -12.80 6.68 18.95
C ALA A 232 -13.00 7.23 17.51
N ILE A 233 -12.73 8.52 17.29
CA ILE A 233 -12.94 9.19 15.98
C ILE A 233 -11.61 9.34 15.19
N TYR A 234 -10.45 9.28 15.88
CA TYR A 234 -9.20 9.83 15.36
C TYR A 234 -8.25 8.85 14.69
N ASP A 235 -8.32 7.54 14.97
CA ASP A 235 -7.21 6.61 14.66
C ASP A 235 -7.49 5.51 13.62
N LYS A 236 -8.36 5.75 12.64
CA LYS A 236 -8.57 4.77 11.56
C LYS A 236 -7.42 4.65 10.54
N ASP A 237 -6.52 5.65 10.45
CA ASP A 237 -5.46 5.70 9.41
C ASP A 237 -4.12 6.29 9.91
N GLY A 238 -3.81 6.27 11.22
CA GLY A 238 -2.68 6.97 11.84
C GLY A 238 -1.41 6.14 12.06
N GLU A 239 -0.31 6.83 12.39
CA GLU A 239 1.01 6.27 12.69
C GLU A 239 0.97 5.28 13.87
N MET A 240 0.11 5.52 14.88
CA MET A 240 -0.15 4.59 15.99
C MET A 240 -0.75 3.26 15.52
N HIS A 241 -1.55 3.27 14.46
CA HIS A 241 -2.09 2.07 13.82
C HIS A 241 -0.96 1.18 13.29
N TYR A 242 0.01 1.76 12.55
CA TYR A 242 1.19 1.02 12.05
C TYR A 242 2.08 0.52 13.19
N ASP A 243 2.23 1.28 14.26
CA ASP A 243 3.03 0.90 15.42
C ASP A 243 2.40 -0.28 16.17
N ILE A 244 1.08 -0.25 16.40
CA ILE A 244 0.36 -1.34 17.08
C ILE A 244 0.40 -2.62 16.24
N ILE A 245 0.16 -2.53 14.92
CA ILE A 245 0.25 -3.67 14.01
C ILE A 245 1.67 -4.22 13.99
N SER A 246 2.68 -3.35 13.91
CA SER A 246 4.08 -3.74 13.92
C SER A 246 4.45 -4.45 15.24
N ALA A 247 3.98 -3.93 16.37
CA ALA A 247 4.17 -4.54 17.68
C ALA A 247 3.45 -5.90 17.77
N PHE A 248 2.22 -6.01 17.26
CA PHE A 248 1.46 -7.24 17.18
C PHE A 248 2.22 -8.34 16.42
N ILE A 249 2.65 -8.04 15.20
CA ILE A 249 3.40 -8.99 14.35
C ILE A 249 4.74 -9.37 15.02
N LYS A 250 5.47 -8.38 15.55
CA LYS A 250 6.74 -8.64 16.23
C LYS A 250 6.58 -9.47 17.50
N SER A 251 5.47 -9.34 18.23
CA SER A 251 5.15 -10.18 19.39
C SER A 251 4.88 -11.63 18.99
N ILE A 252 4.13 -11.86 17.89
CA ILE A 252 3.93 -13.20 17.33
C ILE A 252 5.27 -13.80 16.89
N ARG A 253 6.08 -13.05 16.15
CA ARG A 253 7.42 -13.45 15.68
C ARG A 253 8.36 -13.75 16.85
N GLY A 254 8.32 -12.93 17.89
CA GLY A 254 9.10 -13.07 19.11
C GLY A 254 8.58 -14.15 20.08
N SER A 255 7.49 -14.85 19.73
CA SER A 255 6.87 -15.90 20.55
C SER A 255 6.39 -15.43 21.93
N ASP A 256 5.87 -14.19 22.00
CA ASP A 256 5.21 -13.68 23.21
C ASP A 256 3.68 -13.61 23.01
N PRO A 257 2.93 -14.65 23.45
CA PRO A 257 1.48 -14.67 23.30
C PRO A 257 0.77 -13.60 24.15
N ASN A 258 1.35 -13.17 25.28
CA ASN A 258 0.73 -12.16 26.14
C ASN A 258 0.79 -10.77 25.49
N ALA A 259 1.97 -10.39 24.99
CA ALA A 259 2.11 -9.14 24.22
C ALA A 259 1.25 -9.16 22.95
N ALA A 260 1.22 -10.29 22.21
CA ALA A 260 0.41 -10.43 21.02
C ALA A 260 -1.09 -10.24 21.31
N ILE A 261 -1.63 -10.86 22.37
CA ILE A 261 -3.03 -10.68 22.78
C ILE A 261 -3.31 -9.25 23.24
N TYR A 262 -2.37 -8.63 23.95
CA TYR A 262 -2.53 -7.24 24.37
C TYR A 262 -2.64 -6.29 23.16
N TYR A 263 -1.77 -6.43 22.17
CA TYR A 263 -1.83 -5.61 20.96
C TYR A 263 -3.05 -5.94 20.08
N LEU A 264 -3.49 -7.21 20.03
CA LEU A 264 -4.77 -7.58 19.40
C LEU A 264 -5.95 -6.86 20.06
N ALA A 265 -6.01 -6.87 21.40
CA ALA A 265 -7.06 -6.17 22.14
C ALA A 265 -7.05 -4.66 21.85
N ARG A 266 -5.88 -4.04 21.77
CA ARG A 266 -5.74 -2.62 21.40
C ARG A 266 -6.24 -2.33 19.98
N MET A 267 -5.99 -3.21 19.02
CA MET A 267 -6.51 -3.05 17.65
C MET A 267 -8.04 -3.19 17.63
N ILE A 268 -8.61 -4.15 18.35
CA ILE A 268 -10.06 -4.35 18.45
C ILE A 268 -10.75 -3.15 19.12
N ASP A 269 -10.20 -2.67 20.23
CA ASP A 269 -10.71 -1.52 20.97
C ASP A 269 -10.63 -0.23 20.14
N GLY A 270 -9.56 -0.07 19.35
CA GLY A 270 -9.39 1.02 18.38
C GLY A 270 -10.27 0.90 17.13
N GLY A 271 -11.11 -0.13 17.01
CA GLY A 271 -12.03 -0.31 15.86
C GLY A 271 -11.39 -0.75 14.55
N GLU A 272 -10.23 -1.42 14.63
CA GLU A 272 -9.55 -1.98 13.45
C GLU A 272 -10.44 -2.96 12.70
N ASP A 273 -10.32 -2.98 11.36
CA ASP A 273 -10.99 -3.98 10.53
C ASP A 273 -10.57 -5.40 10.93
N PRO A 274 -11.50 -6.23 11.46
CA PRO A 274 -11.17 -7.58 11.89
C PRO A 274 -10.63 -8.46 10.74
N LEU A 275 -11.02 -8.20 9.49
CA LEU A 275 -10.48 -8.90 8.33
C LEU A 275 -9.05 -8.44 8.01
N PHE A 276 -8.70 -7.19 8.28
CA PHE A 276 -7.33 -6.75 8.19
C PHE A 276 -6.44 -7.48 9.21
N ILE A 277 -6.87 -7.59 10.47
CA ILE A 277 -6.15 -8.35 11.51
C ILE A 277 -5.97 -9.82 11.06
N ALA A 278 -7.04 -10.46 10.57
CA ALA A 278 -7.00 -11.84 10.09
C ALA A 278 -6.03 -12.01 8.90
N ARG A 279 -5.97 -11.06 7.97
CA ARG A 279 -4.97 -11.05 6.87
C ARG A 279 -3.54 -11.03 7.42
N ARG A 280 -3.27 -10.24 8.46
CA ARG A 280 -1.95 -10.19 9.11
C ARG A 280 -1.58 -11.49 9.78
N LEU A 281 -2.54 -12.18 10.38
CA LEU A 281 -2.33 -13.53 10.92
C LEU A 281 -1.97 -14.55 9.83
N CYS A 282 -2.64 -14.52 8.66
CA CYS A 282 -2.28 -15.37 7.52
C CYS A 282 -0.84 -15.10 7.03
N LEU A 283 -0.44 -13.82 6.99
CA LEU A 283 0.91 -13.45 6.60
C LEU A 283 1.95 -13.97 7.61
N SER A 284 1.75 -13.72 8.91
CA SER A 284 2.65 -14.22 9.97
C SER A 284 2.70 -15.74 10.03
N ALA A 285 1.59 -16.43 9.74
CA ALA A 285 1.56 -17.87 9.64
C ALA A 285 2.49 -18.43 8.56
N SER A 286 2.63 -17.73 7.43
CA SER A 286 3.49 -18.13 6.31
C SER A 286 4.92 -17.61 6.45
N GLU A 287 5.10 -16.36 6.89
CA GLU A 287 6.40 -15.68 6.97
C GLU A 287 7.20 -16.11 8.20
N ASP A 288 6.56 -16.16 9.38
CA ASP A 288 7.24 -16.36 10.64
C ASP A 288 7.19 -17.81 11.14
N VAL A 289 6.02 -18.47 11.02
CA VAL A 289 5.85 -19.86 11.45
C VAL A 289 6.26 -20.83 10.34
N GLY A 290 5.78 -20.60 9.11
CA GLY A 290 6.15 -21.35 7.92
C GLY A 290 6.08 -22.86 8.10
N LEU A 291 7.11 -23.55 7.60
CA LEU A 291 7.20 -25.02 7.65
C LEU A 291 7.52 -25.59 9.04
N ALA A 292 7.86 -24.76 10.02
CA ALA A 292 8.02 -25.25 11.39
C ALA A 292 6.70 -25.78 11.98
N ASN A 293 5.55 -25.25 11.54
CA ASN A 293 4.23 -25.77 11.85
C ASN A 293 3.28 -25.57 10.64
N PRO A 294 3.16 -26.55 9.72
CA PRO A 294 2.32 -26.42 8.51
C PRO A 294 0.84 -26.14 8.77
N ASN A 295 0.32 -26.46 9.96
CA ASN A 295 -1.06 -26.18 10.33
C ASN A 295 -1.32 -24.68 10.59
N ALA A 296 -0.28 -23.88 10.78
CA ALA A 296 -0.41 -22.45 11.09
C ALA A 296 -1.19 -21.69 10.02
N LEU A 297 -0.85 -21.88 8.75
CA LEU A 297 -1.55 -21.24 7.63
C LEU A 297 -2.99 -21.75 7.49
N LEU A 298 -3.25 -23.05 7.72
CA LEU A 298 -4.60 -23.62 7.68
C LEU A 298 -5.50 -22.99 8.75
N LEU A 299 -4.99 -22.86 9.98
CA LEU A 299 -5.74 -22.25 11.08
C LEU A 299 -5.97 -20.74 10.82
N ALA A 300 -4.95 -20.02 10.35
CA ALA A 300 -5.09 -18.61 10.03
C ALA A 300 -6.09 -18.36 8.90
N ASN A 301 -6.11 -19.20 7.87
CA ASN A 301 -7.09 -19.12 6.81
C ASN A 301 -8.51 -19.45 7.32
N ALA A 302 -8.65 -20.48 8.16
CA ALA A 302 -9.92 -20.79 8.80
C ALA A 302 -10.42 -19.63 9.67
N CYS A 303 -9.53 -18.98 10.41
CA CYS A 303 -9.84 -17.77 11.17
C CYS A 303 -10.38 -16.65 10.28
N PHE A 304 -9.71 -16.36 9.17
CA PHE A 304 -10.15 -15.35 8.21
C PHE A 304 -11.57 -15.64 7.70
N GLU A 305 -11.84 -16.88 7.29
CA GLU A 305 -13.15 -17.33 6.82
C GLU A 305 -14.23 -17.24 7.90
N VAL A 306 -13.92 -17.61 9.13
CA VAL A 306 -14.88 -17.55 10.25
C VAL A 306 -15.18 -16.09 10.57
N VAL A 307 -14.16 -15.23 10.74
CA VAL A 307 -14.33 -13.80 11.04
C VAL A 307 -15.15 -13.11 9.96
N SER A 308 -14.94 -13.44 8.68
CA SER A 308 -15.71 -12.86 7.57
C SER A 308 -17.21 -13.22 7.62
N LYS A 309 -17.57 -14.33 8.24
CA LYS A 309 -18.95 -14.82 8.34
C LYS A 309 -19.67 -14.33 9.58
N ILE A 310 -18.99 -14.30 10.73
CA ILE A 310 -19.62 -13.96 12.02
C ILE A 310 -19.49 -12.49 12.40
N GLY A 311 -18.42 -11.79 11.92
CA GLY A 311 -18.17 -10.38 12.28
C GLY A 311 -17.83 -10.19 13.76
N MET A 312 -17.91 -8.91 14.20
CA MET A 312 -17.71 -8.54 15.59
C MET A 312 -19.06 -8.41 16.32
N PRO A 313 -19.14 -8.65 17.63
CA PRO A 313 -18.02 -8.82 18.58
C PRO A 313 -17.46 -10.26 18.69
N GLU A 314 -18.12 -11.27 18.16
CA GLU A 314 -17.74 -12.70 18.33
C GLU A 314 -16.43 -13.02 17.59
N GLY A 315 -16.12 -12.35 16.51
CA GLY A 315 -14.89 -12.50 15.71
C GLY A 315 -13.59 -12.34 16.53
N ARG A 316 -13.65 -11.67 17.70
CA ARG A 316 -12.50 -11.56 18.60
C ARG A 316 -12.01 -12.92 19.13
N ILE A 317 -12.90 -13.92 19.20
CA ILE A 317 -12.57 -15.24 19.77
C ILE A 317 -11.64 -16.01 18.84
N PRO A 318 -11.99 -16.28 17.56
CA PRO A 318 -11.09 -16.93 16.61
C PRO A 318 -9.82 -16.12 16.33
N LEU A 319 -9.87 -14.78 16.37
CA LEU A 319 -8.67 -13.93 16.26
C LEU A 319 -7.72 -14.19 17.44
N ALA A 320 -8.23 -14.26 18.67
CA ALA A 320 -7.42 -14.52 19.86
C ALA A 320 -6.84 -15.96 19.84
N GLU A 321 -7.64 -16.98 19.51
CA GLU A 321 -7.18 -18.36 19.38
C GLU A 321 -6.02 -18.48 18.39
N THR A 322 -6.19 -17.92 17.21
CA THR A 322 -5.17 -17.94 16.15
C THR A 322 -3.92 -17.18 16.56
N THR A 323 -4.06 -16.02 17.20
CA THR A 323 -2.94 -15.22 17.70
C THR A 323 -2.10 -16.03 18.70
N VAL A 324 -2.73 -16.66 19.70
CA VAL A 324 -2.04 -17.49 20.68
C VAL A 324 -1.35 -18.69 20.02
N TYR A 325 -2.04 -19.34 19.10
CA TYR A 325 -1.49 -20.48 18.37
C TYR A 325 -0.23 -20.11 17.59
N LEU A 326 -0.26 -19.01 16.82
CA LEU A 326 0.90 -18.54 16.04
C LEU A 326 2.03 -18.08 16.93
N ALA A 327 1.73 -17.31 17.99
CA ALA A 327 2.73 -16.85 18.93
C ALA A 327 3.43 -18.00 19.67
N SER A 328 2.69 -19.09 19.97
CA SER A 328 3.21 -20.25 20.68
C SER A 328 3.78 -21.35 19.76
N SER A 329 3.72 -21.18 18.43
CA SER A 329 4.28 -22.12 17.46
C SER A 329 5.79 -21.93 17.28
N PRO A 330 6.57 -22.99 16.97
CA PRO A 330 7.93 -22.86 16.47
C PRO A 330 7.99 -21.92 15.25
N LYS A 331 9.12 -21.29 15.02
CA LYS A 331 9.29 -20.30 13.96
C LYS A 331 10.25 -20.81 12.88
N SER A 332 9.91 -20.53 11.61
CA SER A 332 10.78 -20.72 10.47
C SER A 332 10.40 -19.75 9.35
N ASN A 333 11.34 -18.98 8.88
CA ASN A 333 11.23 -18.14 7.70
C ASN A 333 11.95 -18.72 6.47
N ALA A 334 12.29 -20.01 6.50
CA ALA A 334 13.09 -20.65 5.45
C ALA A 334 12.44 -20.52 4.07
N SER A 335 11.12 -20.68 3.96
CA SER A 335 10.38 -20.52 2.69
C SER A 335 10.38 -19.07 2.20
N TYR A 336 10.24 -18.10 3.10
CA TYR A 336 10.33 -16.67 2.81
C TYR A 336 11.72 -16.30 2.28
N LEU A 337 12.78 -16.74 2.96
CA LEU A 337 14.16 -16.50 2.51
C LEU A 337 14.45 -17.19 1.16
N ALA A 338 13.88 -18.35 0.92
CA ALA A 338 14.04 -19.07 -0.34
C ALA A 338 13.51 -18.28 -1.53
N ILE A 339 12.30 -17.76 -1.43
CA ILE A 339 11.72 -16.94 -2.53
C ILE A 339 12.46 -15.61 -2.71
N GLU A 340 12.89 -14.96 -1.62
CA GLU A 340 13.67 -13.72 -1.71
C GLU A 340 15.03 -13.96 -2.41
N LYS A 341 15.75 -15.02 -2.03
CA LYS A 341 17.00 -15.43 -2.72
C LYS A 341 16.76 -15.71 -4.21
N ALA A 342 15.68 -16.41 -4.54
CA ALA A 342 15.35 -16.74 -5.93
C ALA A 342 14.98 -15.50 -6.73
N LEU A 343 14.20 -14.57 -6.18
CA LEU A 343 13.86 -13.30 -6.82
C LEU A 343 15.09 -12.41 -7.05
N ALA A 344 16.00 -12.35 -6.09
CA ALA A 344 17.27 -11.63 -6.25
C ALA A 344 18.13 -12.24 -7.38
N GLU A 345 18.19 -13.57 -7.45
CA GLU A 345 18.89 -14.27 -8.52
C GLU A 345 18.29 -13.98 -9.89
N VAL A 346 16.97 -14.04 -10.05
CA VAL A 346 16.28 -13.72 -11.31
C VAL A 346 16.58 -12.29 -11.76
N LYS A 347 16.62 -11.33 -10.82
CA LYS A 347 16.99 -9.93 -11.12
C LYS A 347 18.43 -9.79 -11.58
N GLN A 348 19.34 -10.62 -11.06
CA GLN A 348 20.77 -10.58 -11.38
C GLN A 348 21.09 -11.33 -12.68
N SER A 349 20.56 -12.55 -12.85
CA SER A 349 20.90 -13.45 -13.96
C SER A 349 19.99 -13.27 -15.18
N GLY A 350 18.87 -12.55 -15.05
CA GLY A 350 17.84 -12.43 -16.08
C GLY A 350 17.09 -13.74 -16.34
N ASN A 351 16.31 -13.77 -17.42
CA ASN A 351 15.53 -14.94 -17.82
C ASN A 351 16.42 -16.02 -18.43
N GLN A 352 16.91 -16.95 -17.61
CA GLN A 352 17.68 -18.08 -18.06
C GLN A 352 16.79 -19.10 -18.82
N PRO A 353 17.29 -19.74 -19.89
CA PRO A 353 16.50 -20.67 -20.68
C PRO A 353 16.12 -21.91 -19.86
N VAL A 354 14.87 -22.31 -19.94
CA VAL A 354 14.40 -23.56 -19.32
C VAL A 354 15.10 -24.75 -20.01
N PRO A 355 15.62 -25.73 -19.26
CA PRO A 355 16.27 -26.92 -19.86
C PRO A 355 15.31 -27.68 -20.79
N LEU A 356 15.85 -28.15 -21.95
CA LEU A 356 15.06 -28.84 -22.98
C LEU A 356 14.27 -30.04 -22.44
N PRO A 357 14.86 -30.92 -21.58
CA PRO A 357 14.14 -32.09 -21.07
C PRO A 357 12.82 -31.75 -20.36
N ILE A 358 12.72 -30.61 -19.67
CA ILE A 358 11.54 -30.25 -18.90
C ILE A 358 10.58 -29.32 -19.66
N ARG A 359 10.82 -29.02 -20.93
CA ARG A 359 9.89 -28.28 -21.79
C ARG A 359 8.86 -29.23 -22.39
N ASN A 360 7.60 -28.83 -22.43
CA ASN A 360 6.55 -29.60 -23.09
C ASN A 360 6.73 -29.59 -24.62
N ALA A 361 6.45 -30.73 -25.27
CA ALA A 361 6.57 -30.92 -26.73
C ALA A 361 5.22 -31.33 -27.38
N PRO A 362 4.16 -30.45 -27.33
CA PRO A 362 2.85 -30.80 -27.89
C PRO A 362 2.81 -30.89 -29.43
N THR A 363 3.76 -30.29 -30.12
CA THR A 363 3.82 -30.28 -31.60
C THR A 363 5.02 -31.07 -32.14
N GLN A 364 4.90 -31.54 -33.39
CA GLN A 364 6.02 -32.26 -34.05
C GLN A 364 7.29 -31.39 -34.13
N LEU A 365 7.15 -30.10 -34.47
CA LEU A 365 8.27 -29.16 -34.50
C LEU A 365 9.00 -29.07 -33.16
N MET A 366 8.28 -29.06 -32.04
CA MET A 366 8.90 -29.05 -30.70
C MET A 366 9.64 -30.33 -30.39
N LYS A 367 9.15 -31.50 -30.86
CA LYS A 367 9.87 -32.77 -30.77
C LYS A 367 11.15 -32.76 -31.61
N ASP A 368 11.08 -32.22 -32.82
CA ASP A 368 12.24 -32.08 -33.71
C ASP A 368 13.30 -31.13 -33.09
N LEU A 369 12.88 -30.16 -32.30
CA LEU A 369 13.71 -29.26 -31.49
C LEU A 369 14.18 -29.88 -30.16
N LYS A 370 13.96 -31.20 -29.96
CA LYS A 370 14.35 -31.97 -28.76
C LYS A 370 13.73 -31.49 -27.44
N TYR A 371 12.52 -30.91 -27.49
CA TYR A 371 11.76 -30.63 -26.27
C TYR A 371 11.28 -31.95 -25.66
N SER A 372 11.31 -32.08 -24.34
CA SER A 372 11.06 -33.29 -23.56
C SER A 372 12.05 -34.47 -23.82
N ASP A 373 13.08 -34.26 -24.64
CA ASP A 373 14.09 -35.31 -24.88
C ASP A 373 14.91 -35.54 -23.59
N GLY A 374 14.93 -36.80 -23.13
CA GLY A 374 15.60 -37.19 -21.90
C GLY A 374 14.82 -36.89 -20.61
N TYR A 375 13.57 -36.44 -20.69
CA TYR A 375 12.72 -36.27 -19.51
C TYR A 375 12.43 -37.64 -18.85
N LYS A 376 12.66 -37.71 -17.54
CA LYS A 376 12.37 -38.90 -16.71
C LYS A 376 11.15 -38.64 -15.86
N TYR A 377 10.07 -39.38 -16.11
CA TYR A 377 8.86 -39.25 -15.30
C TYR A 377 9.08 -39.88 -13.92
N ALA A 378 9.14 -39.10 -12.88
CA ALA A 378 9.56 -39.53 -11.55
C ALA A 378 8.77 -40.72 -10.98
N HIS A 379 7.46 -40.84 -11.32
CA HIS A 379 6.63 -41.93 -10.86
C HIS A 379 7.02 -43.33 -11.45
N ASP A 380 7.81 -43.37 -12.52
CA ASP A 380 8.32 -44.62 -13.11
C ASP A 380 9.58 -45.13 -12.38
N TYR A 381 10.09 -44.39 -11.39
CA TYR A 381 11.32 -44.69 -10.67
C TYR A 381 11.06 -45.06 -9.21
N PRO A 382 11.92 -45.88 -8.58
CA PRO A 382 11.83 -46.20 -7.16
C PRO A 382 11.81 -44.96 -6.28
N GLY A 383 10.91 -44.93 -5.31
CA GLY A 383 10.73 -43.79 -4.41
C GLY A 383 10.18 -42.54 -5.09
N HIS A 384 9.65 -42.67 -6.32
CA HIS A 384 9.13 -41.57 -7.12
C HIS A 384 10.16 -40.44 -7.33
N PHE A 385 11.42 -40.80 -7.41
CA PHE A 385 12.53 -39.89 -7.64
C PHE A 385 13.38 -40.32 -8.85
N ALA A 386 13.62 -39.39 -9.76
CA ALA A 386 14.50 -39.58 -10.90
C ALA A 386 15.61 -38.54 -10.84
N ASP A 387 16.88 -39.00 -10.79
CA ASP A 387 18.02 -38.08 -10.81
C ASP A 387 18.11 -37.42 -12.18
N MET A 388 17.70 -36.15 -12.26
CA MET A 388 17.87 -35.29 -13.43
C MET A 388 17.96 -33.84 -12.97
N GLU A 389 18.53 -32.98 -13.80
CA GLU A 389 18.69 -31.57 -13.49
C GLU A 389 17.47 -30.75 -13.95
N PHE A 390 16.91 -29.98 -13.07
CA PHE A 390 15.77 -29.10 -13.35
C PHE A 390 16.16 -27.62 -13.47
N MET A 391 17.33 -27.25 -12.91
CA MET A 391 17.79 -25.87 -12.97
C MET A 391 18.41 -25.54 -14.35
N PRO A 392 18.28 -24.30 -14.83
CA PRO A 392 19.06 -23.81 -15.95
C PRO A 392 20.55 -24.04 -15.73
N GLU A 393 21.28 -24.28 -16.81
CA GLU A 393 22.72 -24.64 -16.74
C GLU A 393 23.55 -23.61 -15.95
N ALA A 394 23.29 -22.33 -16.16
CA ALA A 394 23.94 -21.23 -15.44
C ALA A 394 23.67 -21.19 -13.94
N LEU A 395 22.61 -21.87 -13.49
CA LEU A 395 22.15 -21.85 -12.08
C LEU A 395 22.34 -23.22 -11.39
N ARG A 396 22.98 -24.16 -12.04
CA ARG A 396 23.29 -25.49 -11.45
C ARG A 396 24.09 -25.31 -10.17
N GLY A 397 23.73 -26.04 -9.14
CA GLY A 397 24.41 -26.00 -7.85
C GLY A 397 23.89 -24.91 -6.89
N LYS A 398 23.03 -23.98 -7.33
CA LYS A 398 22.44 -22.98 -6.43
C LYS A 398 21.36 -23.60 -5.57
N VAL A 399 21.40 -23.27 -4.27
CA VAL A 399 20.41 -23.70 -3.26
C VAL A 399 19.68 -22.46 -2.80
N PHE A 400 18.36 -22.45 -2.99
CA PHE A 400 17.50 -21.36 -2.52
C PHE A 400 16.81 -21.71 -1.19
N TYR A 401 16.30 -22.95 -1.06
CA TYR A 401 15.65 -23.43 0.15
C TYR A 401 16.65 -24.18 1.03
N GLU A 402 16.79 -23.73 2.26
CA GLU A 402 17.59 -24.37 3.29
C GLU A 402 16.68 -24.66 4.50
N PRO A 403 16.37 -25.94 4.80
CA PRO A 403 15.51 -26.29 5.93
C PRO A 403 16.06 -25.74 7.26
N ALA A 404 15.20 -25.05 8.04
CA ALA A 404 15.57 -24.57 9.36
C ALA A 404 15.70 -25.73 10.38
N PRO A 405 16.45 -25.55 11.47
CA PRO A 405 16.63 -26.56 12.49
C PRO A 405 15.37 -26.67 13.39
N ASN A 406 14.37 -27.42 12.94
CA ASN A 406 13.17 -27.75 13.71
C ASN A 406 12.61 -29.10 13.28
N ARG A 407 11.77 -29.69 14.14
CA ARG A 407 11.27 -31.08 13.98
C ARG A 407 10.64 -31.36 12.60
N HIS A 408 9.87 -30.44 12.06
CA HIS A 408 9.20 -30.67 10.78
C HIS A 408 10.18 -30.54 9.60
N GLU A 409 11.04 -29.54 9.64
CA GLU A 409 12.00 -29.33 8.55
C GLU A 409 13.18 -30.31 8.62
N ASP A 410 13.47 -30.91 9.75
CA ASP A 410 14.45 -32.01 9.85
C ASP A 410 13.99 -33.25 9.05
N VAL A 411 12.67 -33.53 9.03
CA VAL A 411 12.11 -34.59 8.18
C VAL A 411 12.26 -34.25 6.69
N LEU A 412 12.01 -32.99 6.31
CA LEU A 412 12.19 -32.52 4.94
C LEU A 412 13.66 -32.56 4.55
N ARG A 413 14.56 -32.17 5.44
CA ARG A 413 16.01 -32.23 5.25
C ARG A 413 16.46 -33.64 4.95
N ALA A 414 16.08 -34.62 5.77
CA ALA A 414 16.43 -36.01 5.57
C ALA A 414 15.98 -36.57 4.21
N TYR A 415 14.77 -36.18 3.78
CA TYR A 415 14.28 -36.51 2.45
C TYR A 415 15.09 -35.84 1.33
N LEU A 416 15.42 -34.57 1.47
CA LEU A 416 16.24 -33.83 0.49
C LEU A 416 17.66 -34.37 0.40
N GLU A 417 18.28 -34.75 1.51
CA GLU A 417 19.60 -35.41 1.55
C GLU A 417 19.58 -36.76 0.81
N GLN A 418 18.48 -37.48 0.88
CA GLN A 418 18.32 -38.73 0.15
C GLN A 418 18.15 -38.48 -1.36
N CYS A 419 17.31 -37.54 -1.75
CA CYS A 419 16.98 -37.26 -3.14
C CYS A 419 18.07 -36.42 -3.85
N TRP A 420 18.59 -35.42 -3.16
CA TRP A 420 19.48 -34.39 -3.72
C TRP A 420 20.80 -34.23 -2.94
N PRO A 421 21.58 -35.32 -2.76
CA PRO A 421 22.81 -35.26 -1.96
C PRO A 421 23.84 -34.26 -2.50
N LYS A 422 23.77 -33.91 -3.80
CA LYS A 422 24.64 -32.88 -4.42
C LYS A 422 24.30 -31.46 -3.98
N TYR A 423 23.06 -31.19 -3.58
CA TYR A 423 22.58 -29.89 -3.11
C TYR A 423 22.45 -29.86 -1.57
N TYR A 424 22.15 -31.01 -0.97
CA TYR A 424 21.98 -31.20 0.45
C TYR A 424 22.91 -32.32 0.93
N PRO A 425 24.22 -32.04 1.08
CA PRO A 425 25.17 -33.04 1.58
C PRO A 425 24.82 -33.42 3.01
N LYS A 426 24.96 -34.70 3.36
CA LYS A 426 24.86 -35.14 4.75
C LYS A 426 25.93 -34.43 5.56
N GLY A 427 25.51 -33.74 6.63
CA GLY A 427 26.40 -33.11 7.58
C GLY A 427 27.17 -34.10 8.45
#